data_87f813ce960081e7dd27133eb6345a1d
#
_entry.id   87f813ce960081e7dd27133eb6345a1d
#
_cell.length_a   1.000
_cell.length_b   1.000
_cell.length_c   1.000
_cell.angle_alpha   90.00
_cell.angle_beta   90.00
_cell.angle_gamma   90.00
#
_symmetry.space_group_name_H-M   'P 1'
#
loop_
_entity.id
_entity.type
_entity.pdbx_description
1 polymer ?
#
loop_
_entity_poly.entity_id
_entity_poly.type
_entity_poly.pdbx_seq_one_letter_code
_entity_poly.pdbx_strand_id
1 'polypeptide(L)'
;MKKPTPKHRAAAANQPLGLPSENERSMTLARSGGMTLTELMGCAEGLSRSGQPAAAATLYETWIANTVSPLQHVACFNWGTVLGTLGRHADAERAYLRALALSADFLQARLNLGHQLEHLGRAGAALEQWQLVRDAKGAALDLRLHALNNLARLHEQERCYDEAQASMRASLELKAAQSDVIQHYVHLRQKMCAWPVYEPVGAVTQNQLLLGTSALAMLGASDDPALQLLAAQRFVHERVPKPPALPLHAGAAARQGKIRIGYLSGDLHMHAVGLLSVELFELHDRERFEVHAFSWSRDDGTPLRQRLRAAIDHYHPVAALDDASAARLIAEQGIDVLVDLQGLTNGARPAIVGHRAAPVQVSYLGLPGTCALPGVDWIIADRFVMPPQLLPYMTEQPIYLPHCYQVSDRQREAAALPTRAEYGLPEDAFVFCSFNNSFKFTPELFSTWMRILRQVRGSVLWLLADNQWALANLQREADAQGIARERLILAPRVAPPEYLARFQLADLMLDTFPYNAGTTANDALWMGLPILTCAGRSYISRMAGSLLHAVGLPDLVTESFADYERLGVQLGTNPQRVASYKRFLAEHGRGSRLFDVPGLVRAIESEFERLALQHRAQEPGIRRVPGSSASQG
;
A
#
# COMPACT_ATOMS: atom_id res chain seq x y z
N MET A 1 -23.60 88.69 13.63
CA MET A 1 -23.23 88.60 15.07
C MET A 1 -23.55 87.19 15.55
N LYS A 2 -22.51 86.43 15.90
CA LYS A 2 -22.44 85.42 16.98
C LYS A 2 -21.02 84.84 16.97
N LYS A 3 -20.37 84.89 18.13
CA LYS A 3 -18.97 84.62 18.43
C LYS A 3 -18.65 83.10 18.34
N PRO A 4 -17.38 82.75 18.09
CA PRO A 4 -16.92 81.39 18.09
C PRO A 4 -16.54 80.92 19.51
N THR A 5 -16.86 79.64 19.82
CA THR A 5 -16.48 78.90 21.02
C THR A 5 -15.12 78.19 20.85
N PRO A 6 -14.37 77.94 21.93
CA PRO A 6 -12.95 77.62 21.85
C PRO A 6 -12.66 76.13 21.61
N LYS A 7 -11.51 75.87 20.95
CA LYS A 7 -10.92 74.55 20.70
C LYS A 7 -10.45 73.91 21.99
N HIS A 8 -11.01 72.73 22.34
CA HIS A 8 -10.36 71.83 23.30
C HIS A 8 -9.15 71.16 22.66
N ARG A 9 -7.95 71.42 23.23
CA ARG A 9 -6.76 70.63 23.03
C ARG A 9 -6.98 69.26 23.65
N ALA A 10 -6.98 68.20 22.82
CA ALA A 10 -6.89 66.84 23.30
C ALA A 10 -5.46 66.57 23.76
N ALA A 11 -5.30 66.21 25.01
CA ALA A 11 -4.03 65.73 25.59
C ALA A 11 -3.67 64.38 24.94
N ALA A 12 -2.44 64.27 24.44
CA ALA A 12 -1.86 63.02 24.01
C ALA A 12 -1.76 62.09 25.24
N ALA A 13 -2.60 61.05 25.26
CA ALA A 13 -2.47 59.96 26.24
C ALA A 13 -1.15 59.23 25.97
N ASN A 14 -0.21 59.29 26.90
CA ASN A 14 0.91 58.37 26.99
C ASN A 14 0.36 56.96 27.12
N GLN A 15 0.41 56.16 26.06
CA GLN A 15 0.27 54.72 26.17
C GLN A 15 1.49 54.20 26.96
N PRO A 16 1.30 53.40 28.02
CA PRO A 16 2.41 52.76 28.69
C PRO A 16 3.13 51.85 27.67
N LEU A 17 4.43 52.04 27.53
CA LEU A 17 5.32 51.11 26.81
C LEU A 17 5.11 49.73 27.44
N GLY A 18 4.34 48.86 26.79
CA GLY A 18 4.16 47.50 27.23
C GLY A 18 5.51 46.81 27.31
N LEU A 19 5.73 46.01 28.32
CA LEU A 19 6.92 45.15 28.42
C LEU A 19 7.05 44.35 27.12
N PRO A 20 8.26 44.30 26.51
CA PRO A 20 8.48 43.57 25.28
C PRO A 20 8.04 42.10 25.47
N SER A 21 7.41 41.52 24.48
CA SER A 21 7.03 40.11 24.48
C SER A 21 8.25 39.22 24.75
N GLU A 22 8.06 38.03 25.29
CA GLU A 22 9.16 37.10 25.54
C GLU A 22 9.99 36.81 24.28
N ASN A 23 9.35 36.78 23.13
CA ASN A 23 9.99 36.61 21.84
C ASN A 23 10.87 37.83 21.46
N GLU A 24 10.40 39.08 21.69
CA GLU A 24 11.17 40.28 21.43
C GLU A 24 12.41 40.39 22.37
N ARG A 25 12.28 39.96 23.62
CA ARG A 25 13.40 39.87 24.57
C ARG A 25 14.45 38.86 24.11
N SER A 26 14.01 37.67 23.71
CA SER A 26 14.88 36.61 23.20
C SER A 26 15.62 37.05 21.93
N MET A 27 14.94 37.71 20.99
CA MET A 27 15.54 38.27 19.79
C MET A 27 16.57 39.39 20.11
N THR A 28 16.29 40.23 21.09
CA THR A 28 17.21 41.28 21.53
C THR A 28 18.48 40.70 22.15
N LEU A 29 18.34 39.67 23.00
CA LEU A 29 19.47 38.96 23.60
C LEU A 29 20.30 38.22 22.53
N ALA A 30 19.67 37.60 21.55
CA ALA A 30 20.36 36.92 20.45
C ALA A 30 21.16 37.93 19.59
N ARG A 31 20.59 39.10 19.29
CA ARG A 31 21.27 40.18 18.54
C ARG A 31 22.47 40.76 19.28
N SER A 32 22.41 40.90 20.60
CA SER A 32 23.50 41.41 21.40
C SER A 32 24.61 40.40 21.69
N GLY A 33 24.45 39.13 21.29
CA GLY A 33 25.39 38.06 21.63
C GLY A 33 25.33 37.61 23.10
N GLY A 34 24.37 38.15 23.89
CA GLY A 34 24.26 37.86 25.33
C GLY A 34 23.49 36.59 25.68
N MET A 35 22.88 35.91 24.69
CA MET A 35 22.13 34.67 24.90
C MET A 35 23.06 33.45 24.88
N THR A 36 22.95 32.61 25.89
CA THR A 36 23.63 31.30 25.91
C THR A 36 22.98 30.29 24.97
N LEU A 37 23.71 29.24 24.59
CA LEU A 37 23.13 28.15 23.75
C LEU A 37 21.94 27.45 24.43
N THR A 38 21.99 27.25 25.74
CA THR A 38 20.90 26.62 26.51
C THR A 38 19.63 27.49 26.49
N GLU A 39 19.76 28.81 26.67
CA GLU A 39 18.63 29.72 26.56
C GLU A 39 18.08 29.77 25.15
N LEU A 40 18.94 29.81 24.11
CA LEU A 40 18.54 29.71 22.71
C LEU A 40 17.69 28.46 22.43
N MET A 41 18.19 27.30 22.83
CA MET A 41 17.49 26.04 22.63
C MET A 41 16.12 26.01 23.34
N GLY A 42 16.06 26.47 24.59
CA GLY A 42 14.82 26.54 25.35
C GLY A 42 13.77 27.47 24.73
N CYS A 43 14.20 28.68 24.32
CA CYS A 43 13.32 29.64 23.64
C CYS A 43 12.81 29.10 22.28
N ALA A 44 13.70 28.51 21.46
CA ALA A 44 13.34 27.97 20.15
C ALA A 44 12.41 26.76 20.26
N GLU A 45 12.59 25.90 21.26
CA GLU A 45 11.69 24.81 21.55
C GLU A 45 10.31 25.31 22.00
N GLY A 46 10.27 26.33 22.86
CA GLY A 46 9.03 26.99 23.28
C GLY A 46 8.25 27.56 22.09
N LEU A 47 8.95 28.27 21.19
CA LEU A 47 8.36 28.77 19.94
C LEU A 47 7.82 27.66 19.05
N SER A 48 8.57 26.58 18.87
CA SER A 48 8.14 25.45 18.04
C SER A 48 6.91 24.76 18.63
N ARG A 49 6.86 24.54 19.95
CA ARG A 49 5.69 23.98 20.66
C ARG A 49 4.45 24.87 20.59
N SER A 50 4.63 26.18 20.53
CA SER A 50 3.52 27.14 20.36
C SER A 50 3.08 27.34 18.90
N GLY A 51 3.54 26.50 17.96
CA GLY A 51 3.17 26.58 16.55
C GLY A 51 3.90 27.68 15.76
N GLN A 52 5.03 28.20 16.28
CA GLN A 52 5.81 29.28 15.66
C GLN A 52 7.22 28.81 15.22
N PRO A 53 7.38 27.71 14.46
CA PRO A 53 8.71 27.21 14.08
C PRO A 53 9.48 28.18 13.17
N ALA A 54 8.80 29.03 12.41
CA ALA A 54 9.46 30.09 11.62
C ALA A 54 10.17 31.12 12.50
N ALA A 55 9.57 31.50 13.64
CA ALA A 55 10.20 32.39 14.60
C ALA A 55 11.41 31.72 15.29
N ALA A 56 11.32 30.42 15.59
CA ALA A 56 12.43 29.63 16.09
C ALA A 56 13.62 29.61 15.10
N ALA A 57 13.34 29.40 13.81
CA ALA A 57 14.38 29.44 12.77
C ALA A 57 15.08 30.82 12.70
N THR A 58 14.33 31.91 12.77
CA THR A 58 14.86 33.27 12.78
C THR A 58 15.71 33.55 14.04
N LEU A 59 15.30 33.00 15.19
CA LEU A 59 16.05 33.12 16.43
C LEU A 59 17.42 32.42 16.34
N TYR A 60 17.46 31.18 15.81
CA TYR A 60 18.73 30.48 15.55
C TYR A 60 19.61 31.24 14.57
N GLU A 61 19.08 31.72 13.46
CA GLU A 61 19.82 32.46 12.45
C GLU A 61 20.46 33.74 13.06
N THR A 62 19.66 34.47 13.84
CA THR A 62 20.12 35.68 14.51
C THR A 62 21.24 35.38 15.50
N TRP A 63 21.10 34.37 16.33
CA TRP A 63 22.11 33.95 17.30
C TRP A 63 23.42 33.52 16.61
N ILE A 64 23.33 32.70 15.57
CA ILE A 64 24.48 32.20 14.80
C ILE A 64 25.23 33.32 14.11
N ALA A 65 24.55 34.41 13.72
CA ALA A 65 25.15 35.57 13.10
C ALA A 65 25.88 36.48 14.10
N ASN A 66 25.44 36.52 15.37
CA ASN A 66 25.92 37.51 16.36
C ASN A 66 26.70 36.91 17.53
N THR A 67 26.83 35.58 17.61
CA THR A 67 27.49 34.91 18.74
C THR A 67 28.67 34.07 18.26
N VAL A 68 29.83 34.26 18.88
CA VAL A 68 30.98 33.36 18.71
C VAL A 68 30.97 32.35 19.85
N SER A 69 30.82 31.06 19.51
CA SER A 69 30.76 30.01 20.52
C SER A 69 31.44 28.72 20.00
N PRO A 70 32.18 27.99 20.83
CA PRO A 70 32.72 26.66 20.46
C PRO A 70 31.62 25.66 20.17
N LEU A 71 30.38 25.89 20.63
CA LEU A 71 29.20 25.06 20.39
C LEU A 71 28.32 25.57 19.22
N GLN A 72 28.85 26.48 18.37
CA GLN A 72 28.09 27.01 17.24
C GLN A 72 27.63 25.93 16.26
N HIS A 73 28.38 24.82 16.14
CA HIS A 73 27.97 23.66 15.34
C HIS A 73 26.63 23.03 15.83
N VAL A 74 26.37 23.02 17.16
CA VAL A 74 25.12 22.55 17.74
C VAL A 74 23.95 23.47 17.38
N ALA A 75 24.17 24.80 17.44
CA ALA A 75 23.15 25.76 17.01
C ALA A 75 22.82 25.62 15.52
N CYS A 76 23.82 25.43 14.65
CA CYS A 76 23.61 25.19 13.22
C CYS A 76 22.84 23.88 12.96
N PHE A 77 23.14 22.84 13.70
CA PHE A 77 22.42 21.57 13.63
C PHE A 77 20.93 21.71 13.98
N ASN A 78 20.63 22.36 15.15
CA ASN A 78 19.26 22.58 15.57
C ASN A 78 18.50 23.52 14.62
N TRP A 79 19.18 24.53 14.07
CA TRP A 79 18.62 25.38 13.03
C TRP A 79 18.22 24.58 11.80
N GLY A 80 19.11 23.70 11.32
CA GLY A 80 18.82 22.77 10.22
C GLY A 80 17.61 21.89 10.49
N THR A 81 17.45 21.41 11.74
CA THR A 81 16.30 20.60 12.14
C THR A 81 14.98 21.39 12.04
N VAL A 82 14.95 22.64 12.55
CA VAL A 82 13.77 23.51 12.45
C VAL A 82 13.44 23.85 11.00
N LEU A 83 14.46 24.16 10.18
CA LEU A 83 14.27 24.43 8.75
C LEU A 83 13.72 23.22 8.00
N GLY A 84 14.19 22.01 8.33
CA GLY A 84 13.67 20.76 7.77
C GLY A 84 12.19 20.54 8.10
N THR A 85 11.76 20.81 9.33
CA THR A 85 10.32 20.71 9.71
C THR A 85 9.45 21.76 9.01
N LEU A 86 10.04 22.89 8.58
CA LEU A 86 9.38 23.91 7.77
C LEU A 86 9.34 23.57 6.26
N GLY A 87 9.89 22.43 5.83
CA GLY A 87 10.03 22.06 4.42
C GLY A 87 11.09 22.87 3.66
N ARG A 88 11.90 23.68 4.38
CA ARG A 88 12.98 24.49 3.80
C ARG A 88 14.25 23.67 3.62
N HIS A 89 14.15 22.58 2.84
CA HIS A 89 15.20 21.55 2.74
C HIS A 89 16.55 22.09 2.26
N ALA A 90 16.58 23.03 1.30
CA ALA A 90 17.83 23.63 0.82
C ALA A 90 18.51 24.52 1.88
N ASP A 91 17.72 25.20 2.73
CA ASP A 91 18.25 25.98 3.84
C ASP A 91 18.77 25.08 4.96
N ALA A 92 18.04 23.98 5.24
CA ALA A 92 18.46 22.97 6.19
C ALA A 92 19.77 22.30 5.76
N GLU A 93 19.95 21.99 4.48
CA GLU A 93 21.21 21.49 3.92
C GLU A 93 22.36 22.44 4.25
N ARG A 94 22.19 23.76 3.97
CA ARG A 94 23.23 24.77 4.27
C ARG A 94 23.56 24.83 5.76
N ALA A 95 22.55 24.73 6.62
CA ALA A 95 22.75 24.74 8.07
C ALA A 95 23.56 23.51 8.55
N TYR A 96 23.25 22.31 8.04
CA TYR A 96 24.01 21.10 8.38
C TYR A 96 25.42 21.11 7.81
N LEU A 97 25.62 21.60 6.59
CA LEU A 97 26.97 21.78 6.01
C LEU A 97 27.80 22.75 6.86
N ARG A 98 27.20 23.84 7.36
CA ARG A 98 27.90 24.79 8.28
C ARG A 98 28.23 24.10 9.62
N ALA A 99 27.34 23.25 10.16
CA ALA A 99 27.63 22.50 11.37
C ALA A 99 28.82 21.55 11.16
N LEU A 100 28.89 20.90 10.00
CA LEU A 100 29.96 19.96 9.63
C LEU A 100 31.29 20.69 9.33
N ALA A 101 31.25 21.92 8.81
CA ALA A 101 32.44 22.76 8.63
C ALA A 101 33.06 23.16 9.98
N LEU A 102 32.24 23.28 11.02
CA LEU A 102 32.68 23.60 12.39
C LEU A 102 33.10 22.35 13.19
N SER A 103 32.50 21.22 12.90
CA SER A 103 32.79 19.91 13.54
C SER A 103 32.59 18.80 12.52
N ALA A 104 33.67 18.37 11.89
CA ALA A 104 33.63 17.39 10.78
C ALA A 104 33.19 16.00 11.20
N ASP A 105 33.29 15.67 12.47
CA ASP A 105 32.91 14.40 13.11
C ASP A 105 31.49 14.40 13.70
N PHE A 106 30.71 15.45 13.44
CA PHE A 106 29.32 15.56 13.93
C PHE A 106 28.38 14.64 13.15
N LEU A 107 28.37 13.34 13.49
CA LEU A 107 27.66 12.28 12.77
C LEU A 107 26.13 12.50 12.72
N GLN A 108 25.51 13.10 13.77
CA GLN A 108 24.10 13.44 13.76
C GLN A 108 23.76 14.44 12.64
N ALA A 109 24.64 15.43 12.42
CA ALA A 109 24.46 16.40 11.33
C ALA A 109 24.56 15.71 9.95
N ARG A 110 25.50 14.74 9.79
CA ARG A 110 25.59 13.95 8.56
C ARG A 110 24.34 13.12 8.32
N LEU A 111 23.82 12.47 9.38
CA LEU A 111 22.60 11.66 9.27
C LEU A 111 21.42 12.50 8.77
N ASN A 112 21.23 13.68 9.39
CA ASN A 112 20.13 14.59 9.03
C ASN A 112 20.36 15.27 7.67
N LEU A 113 21.61 15.58 7.31
CA LEU A 113 21.96 16.05 5.97
C LEU A 113 21.52 15.07 4.89
N GLY A 114 21.74 13.77 5.11
CA GLY A 114 21.26 12.72 4.20
C GLY A 114 19.75 12.80 3.96
N HIS A 115 18.94 13.01 5.00
CA HIS A 115 17.49 13.18 4.84
C HIS A 115 17.13 14.42 4.01
N GLN A 116 17.82 15.56 4.21
CA GLN A 116 17.53 16.76 3.42
C GLN A 116 17.91 16.55 1.95
N LEU A 117 19.04 15.90 1.68
CA LEU A 117 19.47 15.56 0.32
C LEU A 117 18.47 14.64 -0.40
N GLU A 118 17.90 13.67 0.32
CA GLU A 118 16.85 12.82 -0.20
C GLU A 118 15.59 13.63 -0.57
N HIS A 119 15.13 14.51 0.32
CA HIS A 119 13.99 15.41 0.04
C HIS A 119 14.23 16.33 -1.16
N LEU A 120 15.49 16.68 -1.43
CA LEU A 120 15.89 17.46 -2.60
C LEU A 120 16.07 16.60 -3.88
N GLY A 121 15.74 15.31 -3.84
CA GLY A 121 15.88 14.38 -4.97
C GLY A 121 17.34 13.97 -5.26
N ARG A 122 18.27 14.20 -4.33
CA ARG A 122 19.70 13.93 -4.47
C ARG A 122 20.07 12.63 -3.77
N ALA A 123 19.46 11.51 -4.21
CA ALA A 123 19.59 10.18 -3.61
C ALA A 123 21.05 9.74 -3.44
N GLY A 124 21.90 9.87 -4.49
CA GLY A 124 23.32 9.50 -4.41
C GLY A 124 24.07 10.22 -3.30
N ALA A 125 23.89 11.55 -3.17
CA ALA A 125 24.51 12.32 -2.12
C ALA A 125 23.99 11.95 -0.71
N ALA A 126 22.71 11.61 -0.59
CA ALA A 126 22.14 11.11 0.66
C ALA A 126 22.80 9.79 1.10
N LEU A 127 22.92 8.83 0.17
CA LEU A 127 23.60 7.55 0.41
C LEU A 127 25.04 7.77 0.87
N GLU A 128 25.80 8.67 0.25
CA GLU A 128 27.18 8.99 0.66
C GLU A 128 27.25 9.49 2.13
N GLN A 129 26.33 10.38 2.54
CA GLN A 129 26.33 10.86 3.92
C GLN A 129 26.03 9.72 4.92
N TRP A 130 25.06 8.85 4.63
CA TRP A 130 24.75 7.71 5.50
C TRP A 130 25.86 6.64 5.50
N GLN A 131 26.55 6.42 4.39
CA GLN A 131 27.73 5.55 4.34
C GLN A 131 28.86 6.08 5.26
N LEU A 132 29.11 7.39 5.25
CA LEU A 132 30.09 8.01 6.15
C LEU A 132 29.70 7.81 7.63
N VAL A 133 28.40 7.86 7.98
CA VAL A 133 27.95 7.58 9.36
C VAL A 133 28.12 6.08 9.68
N ARG A 134 27.76 5.17 8.77
CA ARG A 134 27.92 3.72 8.94
C ARG A 134 29.37 3.34 9.22
N ASP A 135 30.30 3.93 8.47
CA ASP A 135 31.72 3.54 8.45
C ASP A 135 32.57 4.32 9.48
N ALA A 136 31.98 5.31 10.17
CA ALA A 136 32.69 6.12 11.16
C ALA A 136 33.16 5.27 12.35
N LYS A 137 34.47 5.33 12.64
CA LYS A 137 35.05 4.66 13.81
C LYS A 137 34.49 5.27 15.09
N GLY A 138 33.97 4.41 15.99
CA GLY A 138 33.40 4.89 17.27
C GLY A 138 32.00 5.49 17.18
N ALA A 139 31.31 5.39 16.02
CA ALA A 139 29.92 5.80 15.91
C ALA A 139 29.05 5.03 16.92
N ALA A 140 28.18 5.76 17.63
CA ALA A 140 27.20 5.16 18.53
C ALA A 140 26.33 4.15 17.77
N LEU A 141 25.94 3.05 18.43
CA LEU A 141 25.17 1.98 17.84
C LEU A 141 23.88 2.50 17.15
N ASP A 142 23.15 3.41 17.83
CA ASP A 142 21.89 3.94 17.28
C ASP A 142 22.11 4.74 16.01
N LEU A 143 23.17 5.56 15.92
CA LEU A 143 23.50 6.30 14.69
C LEU A 143 23.84 5.35 13.54
N ARG A 144 24.59 4.30 13.81
CA ARG A 144 24.95 3.29 12.82
C ARG A 144 23.72 2.52 12.34
N LEU A 145 22.82 2.16 13.26
CA LEU A 145 21.55 1.51 12.91
C LEU A 145 20.66 2.43 12.05
N HIS A 146 20.53 3.71 12.41
CA HIS A 146 19.77 4.67 11.60
C HIS A 146 20.37 4.83 10.20
N ALA A 147 21.68 4.92 10.08
CA ALA A 147 22.35 5.00 8.79
C ALA A 147 22.10 3.75 7.94
N LEU A 148 22.28 2.55 8.50
CA LEU A 148 22.02 1.28 7.80
C LEU A 148 20.55 1.15 7.36
N ASN A 149 19.61 1.53 8.21
CA ASN A 149 18.19 1.45 7.88
C ASN A 149 17.78 2.45 6.79
N ASN A 150 18.38 3.65 6.79
CA ASN A 150 18.18 4.64 5.72
C ASN A 150 18.80 4.18 4.39
N LEU A 151 20.03 3.64 4.44
CA LEU A 151 20.67 3.02 3.27
C LEU A 151 19.80 1.92 2.69
N ALA A 152 19.33 0.99 3.54
CA ALA A 152 18.49 -0.12 3.12
C ALA A 152 17.21 0.37 2.43
N ARG A 153 16.50 1.33 3.05
CA ARG A 153 15.24 1.88 2.54
C ARG A 153 15.45 2.61 1.19
N LEU A 154 16.47 3.47 1.09
CA LEU A 154 16.72 4.22 -0.14
C LEU A 154 17.21 3.31 -1.27
N HIS A 155 18.09 2.35 -0.99
CA HIS A 155 18.49 1.33 -1.97
C HIS A 155 17.29 0.49 -2.45
N GLU A 156 16.35 0.11 -1.55
CA GLU A 156 15.14 -0.60 -1.97
C GLU A 156 14.27 0.27 -2.90
N GLN A 157 14.11 1.57 -2.61
CA GLN A 157 13.36 2.51 -3.45
C GLN A 157 14.01 2.69 -4.83
N GLU A 158 15.34 2.80 -4.87
CA GLU A 158 16.12 2.90 -6.11
C GLU A 158 16.29 1.54 -6.82
N ARG A 159 15.68 0.48 -6.29
CA ARG A 159 15.75 -0.90 -6.80
C ARG A 159 17.17 -1.48 -6.84
N CYS A 160 18.06 -1.03 -5.97
CA CYS A 160 19.37 -1.60 -5.72
C CYS A 160 19.25 -2.68 -4.63
N TYR A 161 18.72 -3.86 -4.99
CA TYR A 161 18.25 -4.84 -4.01
C TYR A 161 19.37 -5.56 -3.27
N ASP A 162 20.54 -5.76 -3.88
CA ASP A 162 21.71 -6.35 -3.21
C ASP A 162 22.23 -5.45 -2.08
N GLU A 163 22.36 -4.15 -2.36
CA GLU A 163 22.81 -3.15 -1.41
C GLU A 163 21.79 -2.95 -0.29
N ALA A 164 20.50 -2.99 -0.64
CA ALA A 164 19.41 -2.93 0.34
C ALA A 164 19.47 -4.14 1.29
N GLN A 165 19.58 -5.36 0.73
CA GLN A 165 19.69 -6.60 1.52
C GLN A 165 20.95 -6.61 2.40
N ALA A 166 22.10 -6.18 1.88
CA ALA A 166 23.34 -6.10 2.64
C ALA A 166 23.23 -5.13 3.83
N SER A 167 22.60 -3.96 3.61
CA SER A 167 22.38 -2.97 4.67
C SER A 167 21.41 -3.48 5.75
N MET A 168 20.31 -4.14 5.36
CA MET A 168 19.37 -4.77 6.29
C MET A 168 20.04 -5.88 7.10
N ARG A 169 20.83 -6.74 6.45
CA ARG A 169 21.58 -7.82 7.10
C ARG A 169 22.53 -7.26 8.15
N ALA A 170 23.35 -6.27 7.79
CA ALA A 170 24.27 -5.62 8.71
C ALA A 170 23.55 -4.97 9.90
N SER A 171 22.38 -4.36 9.68
CA SER A 171 21.55 -3.80 10.75
C SER A 171 21.04 -4.88 11.71
N LEU A 172 20.54 -6.00 11.19
CA LEU A 172 20.03 -7.13 11.98
C LEU A 172 21.14 -7.85 12.76
N GLU A 173 22.35 -7.92 12.20
CA GLU A 173 23.53 -8.46 12.89
C GLU A 173 23.94 -7.61 14.09
N LEU A 174 23.79 -6.28 14.00
CA LEU A 174 24.04 -5.35 15.10
C LEU A 174 22.95 -5.38 16.17
N LYS A 175 21.68 -5.49 15.76
CA LYS A 175 20.51 -5.49 16.65
C LYS A 175 19.40 -6.37 16.05
N ALA A 176 19.18 -7.54 16.64
CA ALA A 176 18.20 -8.50 16.15
C ALA A 176 16.73 -8.03 16.27
N ALA A 177 16.40 -7.28 17.32
CA ALA A 177 15.03 -6.85 17.62
C ALA A 177 14.67 -5.58 16.85
N GLN A 178 14.38 -5.71 15.54
CA GLN A 178 13.96 -4.63 14.64
C GLN A 178 12.86 -5.15 13.71
N SER A 179 11.59 -5.11 14.14
CA SER A 179 10.45 -5.66 13.39
C SER A 179 10.33 -5.07 11.98
N ASP A 180 10.57 -3.77 11.83
CA ASP A 180 10.50 -3.08 10.52
C ASP A 180 11.56 -3.61 9.55
N VAL A 181 12.80 -3.76 10.02
CA VAL A 181 13.89 -4.27 9.18
C VAL A 181 13.63 -5.72 8.79
N ILE A 182 13.13 -6.55 9.71
CA ILE A 182 12.76 -7.94 9.42
C ILE A 182 11.69 -8.02 8.34
N GLN A 183 10.63 -7.19 8.42
CA GLN A 183 9.56 -7.17 7.41
C GLN A 183 10.09 -6.86 6.01
N HIS A 184 10.90 -5.80 5.89
CA HIS A 184 11.51 -5.41 4.62
C HIS A 184 12.49 -6.45 4.11
N TYR A 185 13.34 -7.01 4.99
CA TYR A 185 14.30 -8.06 4.65
C TYR A 185 13.63 -9.30 4.06
N VAL A 186 12.60 -9.81 4.72
CA VAL A 186 11.84 -10.97 4.24
C VAL A 186 11.18 -10.69 2.90
N HIS A 187 10.48 -9.53 2.78
CA HIS A 187 9.80 -9.17 1.54
C HIS A 187 10.78 -8.96 0.38
N LEU A 188 11.93 -8.35 0.64
CA LEU A 188 12.98 -8.17 -0.37
C LEU A 188 13.50 -9.51 -0.87
N ARG A 189 13.75 -10.48 0.03
CA ARG A 189 14.17 -11.84 -0.36
C ARG A 189 13.10 -12.57 -1.19
N GLN A 190 11.82 -12.37 -0.89
CA GLN A 190 10.73 -12.87 -1.74
C GLN A 190 10.78 -12.23 -3.14
N LYS A 191 10.90 -10.90 -3.23
CA LYS A 191 11.03 -10.18 -4.51
C LYS A 191 12.19 -10.67 -5.36
N MET A 192 13.30 -10.99 -4.72
CA MET A 192 14.50 -11.48 -5.39
C MET A 192 14.47 -12.99 -5.68
N CYS A 193 13.44 -13.72 -5.26
CA CYS A 193 13.46 -15.20 -5.23
C CYS A 193 14.72 -15.75 -4.57
N ALA A 194 15.20 -15.10 -3.50
CA ALA A 194 16.39 -15.49 -2.74
C ALA A 194 16.02 -16.57 -1.72
N TRP A 195 16.12 -17.81 -2.13
CA TRP A 195 15.71 -18.96 -1.33
C TRP A 195 16.88 -19.61 -0.59
N PRO A 196 16.66 -20.12 0.66
CA PRO A 196 15.43 -20.03 1.46
C PRO A 196 15.15 -18.59 1.93
N VAL A 197 13.88 -18.13 1.86
CA VAL A 197 13.49 -16.77 2.26
C VAL A 197 13.85 -16.48 3.72
N TYR A 198 13.66 -17.47 4.59
CA TYR A 198 13.89 -17.39 6.05
C TYR A 198 15.28 -17.87 6.46
N GLU A 199 16.32 -17.47 5.74
CA GLU A 199 17.70 -17.73 6.12
C GLU A 199 18.08 -16.92 7.37
N PRO A 200 18.54 -17.55 8.46
CA PRO A 200 18.92 -16.86 9.69
C PRO A 200 20.00 -15.79 9.47
N VAL A 201 19.93 -14.69 10.22
CA VAL A 201 20.86 -13.55 10.13
C VAL A 201 21.36 -13.19 11.53
N GLY A 202 22.65 -13.41 11.80
CA GLY A 202 23.23 -13.15 13.12
C GLY A 202 22.45 -13.91 14.22
N ALA A 203 21.86 -13.18 15.16
CA ALA A 203 21.03 -13.74 16.23
C ALA A 203 19.54 -13.88 15.84
N VAL A 204 19.14 -13.45 14.64
CA VAL A 204 17.74 -13.57 14.17
C VAL A 204 17.52 -14.97 13.61
N THR A 205 16.68 -15.74 14.28
CA THR A 205 16.34 -17.11 13.90
C THR A 205 15.33 -17.17 12.75
N GLN A 206 15.23 -18.33 12.09
CA GLN A 206 14.21 -18.60 11.08
C GLN A 206 12.78 -18.30 11.58
N ASN A 207 12.45 -18.72 12.80
CA ASN A 207 11.13 -18.47 13.40
C ASN A 207 10.87 -16.97 13.63
N GLN A 208 11.89 -16.20 14.02
CA GLN A 208 11.74 -14.75 14.16
C GLN A 208 11.52 -14.06 12.82
N LEU A 209 12.18 -14.52 11.75
CA LEU A 209 11.93 -14.05 10.39
C LEU A 209 10.49 -14.38 9.94
N LEU A 210 10.04 -15.63 10.15
CA LEU A 210 8.69 -16.06 9.81
C LEU A 210 7.64 -15.25 10.57
N LEU A 211 7.74 -15.19 11.89
CA LEU A 211 6.82 -14.43 12.73
C LEU A 211 6.93 -12.92 12.49
N GLY A 212 8.09 -12.44 12.04
CA GLY A 212 8.35 -11.06 11.65
C GLY A 212 7.83 -10.65 10.28
N THR A 213 7.32 -11.59 9.47
CA THR A 213 6.82 -11.32 8.12
C THR A 213 5.61 -10.39 8.13
N SER A 214 5.57 -9.40 7.24
CA SER A 214 4.42 -8.48 7.12
C SER A 214 3.15 -9.18 6.65
N ALA A 215 1.97 -8.58 6.90
CA ALA A 215 0.69 -9.16 6.49
C ALA A 215 0.65 -9.48 4.99
N LEU A 216 1.06 -8.54 4.13
CA LEU A 216 1.10 -8.75 2.68
C LEU A 216 2.09 -9.83 2.27
N ALA A 217 3.31 -9.82 2.84
CA ALA A 217 4.34 -10.80 2.52
C ALA A 217 3.96 -12.21 2.98
N MET A 218 3.20 -12.33 4.07
CA MET A 218 2.70 -13.62 4.58
C MET A 218 1.73 -14.28 3.61
N LEU A 219 0.92 -13.51 2.88
CA LEU A 219 0.02 -14.04 1.85
C LEU A 219 0.77 -14.80 0.74
N GLY A 220 1.99 -14.35 0.41
CA GLY A 220 2.86 -15.03 -0.56
C GLY A 220 3.72 -16.16 0.04
N ALA A 221 3.88 -16.16 1.36
CA ALA A 221 4.78 -17.08 2.05
C ALA A 221 4.10 -18.37 2.54
N SER A 222 2.82 -18.30 2.91
CA SER A 222 2.12 -19.42 3.55
C SER A 222 0.64 -19.44 3.19
N ASP A 223 0.13 -20.65 2.89
CA ASP A 223 -1.30 -20.94 2.74
C ASP A 223 -2.00 -21.23 4.07
N ASP A 224 -1.29 -21.08 5.19
CA ASP A 224 -1.91 -21.26 6.51
C ASP A 224 -2.67 -20.00 6.93
N PRO A 225 -4.02 -20.04 6.98
CA PRO A 225 -4.81 -18.87 7.31
C PRO A 225 -4.60 -18.38 8.75
N ALA A 226 -4.13 -19.26 9.67
CA ALA A 226 -3.80 -18.86 11.04
C ALA A 226 -2.54 -17.96 11.06
N LEU A 227 -1.52 -18.28 10.26
CA LEU A 227 -0.33 -17.43 10.13
C LEU A 227 -0.65 -16.10 9.46
N GLN A 228 -1.55 -16.09 8.47
CA GLN A 228 -2.02 -14.86 7.82
C GLN A 228 -2.77 -13.95 8.80
N LEU A 229 -3.69 -14.52 9.60
CA LEU A 229 -4.39 -13.79 10.67
C LEU A 229 -3.40 -13.24 11.72
N LEU A 230 -2.45 -14.05 12.18
CA LEU A 230 -1.45 -13.64 13.16
C LEU A 230 -0.61 -12.47 12.64
N ALA A 231 -0.17 -12.51 11.37
CA ALA A 231 0.59 -11.43 10.75
C ALA A 231 -0.22 -10.12 10.66
N ALA A 232 -1.51 -10.21 10.31
CA ALA A 232 -2.41 -9.06 10.27
C ALA A 232 -2.64 -8.47 11.68
N GLN A 233 -2.94 -9.32 12.68
CA GLN A 233 -3.12 -8.91 14.08
C GLN A 233 -1.89 -8.22 14.65
N ARG A 234 -0.69 -8.76 14.36
CA ARG A 234 0.56 -8.16 14.80
C ARG A 234 0.76 -6.79 14.16
N PHE A 235 0.56 -6.66 12.86
CA PHE A 235 0.66 -5.37 12.17
C PHE A 235 -0.27 -4.33 12.82
N VAL A 236 -1.52 -4.70 13.07
CA VAL A 236 -2.50 -3.81 13.70
C VAL A 236 -2.05 -3.42 15.12
N HIS A 237 -1.59 -4.39 15.91
CA HIS A 237 -1.11 -4.14 17.28
C HIS A 237 0.10 -3.18 17.33
N GLU A 238 1.05 -3.34 16.41
CA GLU A 238 2.29 -2.57 16.40
C GLU A 238 2.14 -1.19 15.77
N ARG A 239 1.23 -1.00 14.78
CA ARG A 239 1.24 0.16 13.90
C ARG A 239 -0.06 0.96 13.85
N VAL A 240 -1.17 0.37 14.26
CA VAL A 240 -2.46 1.06 14.22
C VAL A 240 -2.76 1.63 15.59
N PRO A 241 -2.97 2.95 15.73
CA PRO A 241 -3.38 3.54 17.00
C PRO A 241 -4.64 2.89 17.52
N LYS A 242 -4.76 2.78 18.86
CA LYS A 242 -5.99 2.27 19.48
C LYS A 242 -7.18 3.13 19.03
N PRO A 243 -8.30 2.50 18.65
CA PRO A 243 -9.48 3.24 18.24
C PRO A 243 -9.99 4.13 19.38
N PRO A 244 -10.64 5.26 19.07
CA PRO A 244 -11.26 6.11 20.09
C PRO A 244 -12.37 5.34 20.82
N ALA A 245 -12.63 5.71 22.07
CA ALA A 245 -13.66 5.07 22.90
C ALA A 245 -15.08 5.16 22.31
N LEU A 246 -15.34 6.22 21.53
CA LEU A 246 -16.61 6.42 20.83
C LEU A 246 -16.33 6.48 19.31
N PRO A 247 -17.07 5.74 18.49
CA PRO A 247 -17.01 5.84 17.04
C PRO A 247 -17.33 7.26 16.55
N LEU A 248 -16.65 7.77 15.54
CA LEU A 248 -16.90 9.12 15.02
C LEU A 248 -18.29 9.29 14.41
N HIS A 249 -18.88 8.21 13.86
CA HIS A 249 -20.26 8.24 13.34
C HIS A 249 -21.33 8.24 14.45
N ALA A 250 -20.97 7.92 15.70
CA ALA A 250 -21.92 7.85 16.80
C ALA A 250 -22.51 9.25 17.10
N GLY A 251 -23.83 9.36 17.08
CA GLY A 251 -24.56 10.62 17.31
C GLY A 251 -24.83 11.45 16.04
N ALA A 252 -24.43 10.97 14.86
CA ALA A 252 -24.93 11.52 13.61
C ALA A 252 -26.45 11.26 13.49
N ALA A 253 -27.24 12.28 13.16
CA ALA A 253 -28.68 12.11 12.97
C ALA A 253 -28.97 11.10 11.85
N ALA A 254 -29.92 10.18 12.09
CA ALA A 254 -30.38 9.22 11.08
C ALA A 254 -30.80 9.98 9.81
N ARG A 255 -30.13 9.67 8.71
CA ARG A 255 -30.37 10.33 7.42
C ARG A 255 -31.45 9.59 6.64
N GLN A 256 -32.21 10.37 5.89
CA GLN A 256 -33.11 9.88 4.86
C GLN A 256 -32.55 10.20 3.47
N GLY A 257 -33.02 9.51 2.45
CA GLY A 257 -32.58 9.71 1.06
C GLY A 257 -31.50 8.72 0.63
N LYS A 258 -30.75 9.07 -0.41
CA LYS A 258 -29.74 8.20 -1.02
C LYS A 258 -28.73 7.65 0.00
N ILE A 259 -28.30 6.43 -0.23
CA ILE A 259 -27.23 5.82 0.56
C ILE A 259 -25.90 6.37 0.06
N ARG A 260 -25.06 6.85 0.96
CA ARG A 260 -23.73 7.34 0.66
C ARG A 260 -22.70 6.24 0.80
N ILE A 261 -22.08 5.90 -0.32
CA ILE A 261 -20.96 4.96 -0.36
C ILE A 261 -19.67 5.76 -0.43
N GLY A 262 -18.77 5.56 0.53
CA GLY A 262 -17.42 6.15 0.54
C GLY A 262 -16.39 5.11 0.17
N TYR A 263 -15.59 5.34 -0.87
CA TYR A 263 -14.45 4.52 -1.24
C TYR A 263 -13.16 5.15 -0.74
N LEU A 264 -12.40 4.39 0.06
CA LEU A 264 -11.17 4.85 0.70
C LEU A 264 -9.96 4.18 0.04
N SER A 265 -9.05 4.95 -0.60
CA SER A 265 -7.89 4.36 -1.28
C SER A 265 -6.79 5.36 -1.65
N GLY A 266 -5.53 4.90 -1.59
CA GLY A 266 -4.36 5.50 -2.23
C GLY A 266 -4.10 5.00 -3.66
N ASP A 267 -4.90 4.04 -4.17
CA ASP A 267 -4.64 3.31 -5.40
C ASP A 267 -5.65 3.61 -6.53
N LEU A 268 -6.38 4.73 -6.46
CA LEU A 268 -7.28 5.19 -7.52
C LEU A 268 -6.50 5.87 -8.66
N HIS A 269 -5.58 5.13 -9.26
CA HIS A 269 -4.74 5.55 -10.39
C HIS A 269 -4.37 4.30 -11.23
N MET A 270 -3.33 4.33 -12.08
CA MET A 270 -2.84 3.16 -12.83
C MET A 270 -2.28 2.11 -11.87
N HIS A 271 -3.17 1.41 -11.21
CA HIS A 271 -2.94 0.36 -10.23
C HIS A 271 -3.99 -0.74 -10.38
N ALA A 272 -3.73 -1.96 -9.89
CA ALA A 272 -4.66 -3.09 -9.96
C ALA A 272 -6.06 -2.75 -9.42
N VAL A 273 -6.14 -2.04 -8.28
CA VAL A 273 -7.41 -1.59 -7.68
C VAL A 273 -8.15 -0.65 -8.62
N GLY A 274 -7.46 0.38 -9.17
CA GLY A 274 -8.06 1.33 -10.11
C GLY A 274 -8.56 0.64 -11.39
N LEU A 275 -7.77 -0.29 -11.95
CA LEU A 275 -8.12 -1.06 -13.15
C LEU A 275 -9.37 -1.94 -12.94
N LEU A 276 -9.52 -2.55 -11.77
CA LEU A 276 -10.65 -3.41 -11.47
C LEU A 276 -11.92 -2.63 -11.10
N SER A 277 -11.77 -1.49 -10.38
CA SER A 277 -12.91 -0.81 -9.75
C SER A 277 -13.55 0.31 -10.58
N VAL A 278 -12.92 0.73 -11.68
CA VAL A 278 -13.42 1.90 -12.44
C VAL A 278 -14.86 1.70 -12.94
N GLU A 279 -15.18 0.55 -13.53
CA GLU A 279 -16.53 0.26 -14.04
C GLU A 279 -17.54 0.04 -12.89
N LEU A 280 -17.10 -0.44 -11.73
CA LEU A 280 -17.94 -0.49 -10.52
C LEU A 280 -18.46 0.92 -10.17
N PHE A 281 -17.55 1.92 -10.16
CA PHE A 281 -17.94 3.29 -9.84
C PHE A 281 -18.86 3.90 -10.91
N GLU A 282 -18.62 3.61 -12.19
CA GLU A 282 -19.44 4.08 -13.29
C GLU A 282 -20.88 3.53 -13.24
N LEU A 283 -21.05 2.29 -12.81
CA LEU A 283 -22.31 1.54 -12.89
C LEU A 283 -23.21 1.68 -11.66
N HIS A 284 -22.79 2.35 -10.59
CA HIS A 284 -23.67 2.60 -9.46
C HIS A 284 -24.95 3.33 -9.85
N ASP A 285 -26.08 2.88 -9.32
CA ASP A 285 -27.39 3.50 -9.51
C ASP A 285 -27.46 4.85 -8.78
N ARG A 286 -27.31 5.95 -9.53
CA ARG A 286 -27.29 7.30 -8.99
C ARG A 286 -28.67 7.80 -8.48
N GLU A 287 -29.74 7.09 -8.75
CA GLU A 287 -31.04 7.40 -8.14
C GLU A 287 -31.10 6.97 -6.68
N ARG A 288 -30.38 5.87 -6.33
CA ARG A 288 -30.38 5.27 -5.00
C ARG A 288 -29.12 5.58 -4.19
N PHE A 289 -27.99 5.75 -4.85
CA PHE A 289 -26.67 5.89 -4.23
C PHE A 289 -26.00 7.21 -4.61
N GLU A 290 -25.19 7.71 -3.69
CA GLU A 290 -24.29 8.84 -3.86
C GLU A 290 -22.87 8.34 -3.59
N VAL A 291 -21.96 8.47 -4.57
CA VAL A 291 -20.62 7.87 -4.53
C VAL A 291 -19.58 8.91 -4.16
N HIS A 292 -18.93 8.68 -3.03
CA HIS A 292 -17.82 9.48 -2.53
C HIS A 292 -16.50 8.71 -2.66
N ALA A 293 -15.40 9.42 -2.92
CA ALA A 293 -14.05 8.86 -2.77
C ALA A 293 -13.21 9.74 -1.84
N PHE A 294 -12.55 9.10 -0.88
CA PHE A 294 -11.58 9.69 0.01
C PHE A 294 -10.20 9.15 -0.39
N SER A 295 -9.40 9.97 -1.08
CA SER A 295 -8.22 9.45 -1.74
C SER A 295 -6.96 10.26 -1.47
N TRP A 296 -5.86 9.55 -1.25
CA TRP A 296 -4.51 10.11 -1.25
C TRP A 296 -3.71 9.66 -2.48
N SER A 297 -4.38 9.13 -3.49
CA SER A 297 -3.76 8.71 -4.74
C SER A 297 -3.08 9.89 -5.45
N ARG A 298 -1.87 9.65 -5.94
CA ARG A 298 -1.20 10.60 -6.83
C ARG A 298 -1.98 10.76 -8.13
N ASP A 299 -1.89 11.93 -8.72
CA ASP A 299 -2.35 12.13 -10.09
C ASP A 299 -1.24 11.69 -11.04
N ASP A 300 -1.51 10.65 -11.84
CA ASP A 300 -0.58 10.08 -12.81
C ASP A 300 -0.88 10.53 -14.25
N GLY A 301 -1.88 11.40 -14.45
CA GLY A 301 -2.26 11.97 -15.74
C GLY A 301 -2.86 10.95 -16.74
N THR A 302 -3.10 9.70 -16.31
CA THR A 302 -3.57 8.64 -17.21
C THR A 302 -5.06 8.76 -17.55
N PRO A 303 -5.51 8.22 -18.72
CA PRO A 303 -6.93 8.13 -19.06
C PRO A 303 -7.74 7.37 -17.98
N LEU A 304 -7.18 6.33 -17.40
CA LEU A 304 -7.81 5.60 -16.29
C LEU A 304 -8.10 6.52 -15.09
N ARG A 305 -7.13 7.36 -14.72
CA ARG A 305 -7.29 8.33 -13.63
C ARG A 305 -8.42 9.32 -13.91
N GLN A 306 -8.54 9.76 -15.15
CA GLN A 306 -9.63 10.65 -15.58
C GLN A 306 -10.99 9.96 -15.50
N ARG A 307 -11.11 8.69 -15.97
CA ARG A 307 -12.33 7.88 -15.82
C ARG A 307 -12.72 7.70 -14.36
N LEU A 308 -11.77 7.30 -13.51
CA LEU A 308 -12.00 7.13 -12.07
C LEU A 308 -12.56 8.40 -11.42
N ARG A 309 -11.99 9.56 -11.76
CA ARG A 309 -12.49 10.83 -11.24
C ARG A 309 -13.87 11.22 -11.75
N ALA A 310 -14.14 10.97 -13.03
CA ALA A 310 -15.44 11.26 -13.65
C ALA A 310 -16.56 10.35 -13.13
N ALA A 311 -16.23 9.14 -12.68
CA ALA A 311 -17.16 8.16 -12.15
C ALA A 311 -17.60 8.41 -10.68
N ILE A 312 -17.02 9.41 -10.01
CA ILE A 312 -17.23 9.70 -8.58
C ILE A 312 -17.99 11.03 -8.44
N ASP A 313 -19.10 11.01 -7.69
CA ASP A 313 -19.93 12.21 -7.51
C ASP A 313 -19.21 13.25 -6.62
N HIS A 314 -18.54 12.80 -5.55
CA HIS A 314 -17.82 13.65 -4.60
C HIS A 314 -16.40 13.12 -4.33
N TYR A 315 -15.42 13.78 -4.89
CA TYR A 315 -14.00 13.40 -4.71
C TYR A 315 -13.34 14.29 -3.64
N HIS A 316 -12.86 13.65 -2.55
CA HIS A 316 -12.22 14.30 -1.41
C HIS A 316 -10.71 13.92 -1.38
N PRO A 317 -9.79 14.85 -1.74
CA PRO A 317 -8.37 14.62 -1.57
C PRO A 317 -7.99 14.69 -0.09
N VAL A 318 -7.46 13.58 0.46
CA VAL A 318 -7.08 13.49 1.88
C VAL A 318 -5.57 13.33 2.09
N ALA A 319 -4.76 13.50 1.04
CA ALA A 319 -3.31 13.33 1.12
C ALA A 319 -2.63 14.29 2.11
N ALA A 320 -3.12 15.53 2.22
CA ALA A 320 -2.59 16.54 3.12
C ALA A 320 -3.15 16.48 4.55
N LEU A 321 -4.15 15.61 4.81
CA LEU A 321 -4.77 15.45 6.11
C LEU A 321 -4.10 14.32 6.90
N ASP A 322 -3.98 14.48 8.22
CA ASP A 322 -3.69 13.35 9.10
C ASP A 322 -4.87 12.37 9.15
N ASP A 323 -4.65 11.17 9.69
CA ASP A 323 -5.66 10.10 9.70
C ASP A 323 -6.91 10.47 10.50
N ALA A 324 -6.76 11.17 11.62
CA ALA A 324 -7.87 11.63 12.44
C ALA A 324 -8.70 12.71 11.74
N SER A 325 -8.06 13.63 11.02
CA SER A 325 -8.73 14.67 10.24
C SER A 325 -9.44 14.07 9.01
N ALA A 326 -8.82 13.11 8.34
CA ALA A 326 -9.44 12.38 7.24
C ALA A 326 -10.69 11.61 7.72
N ALA A 327 -10.59 10.93 8.88
CA ALA A 327 -11.73 10.22 9.47
C ALA A 327 -12.88 11.18 9.86
N ARG A 328 -12.57 12.35 10.44
CA ARG A 328 -13.58 13.39 10.72
C ARG A 328 -14.29 13.85 9.46
N LEU A 329 -13.54 14.12 8.39
CA LEU A 329 -14.12 14.50 7.11
C LEU A 329 -15.09 13.43 6.59
N ILE A 330 -14.74 12.13 6.67
CA ILE A 330 -15.63 11.03 6.28
C ILE A 330 -16.93 11.05 7.11
N ALA A 331 -16.82 11.22 8.43
CA ALA A 331 -17.98 11.29 9.33
C ALA A 331 -18.88 12.51 9.02
N GLU A 332 -18.28 13.68 8.76
CA GLU A 332 -19.01 14.92 8.38
C GLU A 332 -19.76 14.76 7.06
N GLN A 333 -19.23 13.97 6.11
CA GLN A 333 -19.94 13.64 4.88
C GLN A 333 -21.11 12.68 5.12
N GLY A 334 -21.26 12.12 6.30
CA GLY A 334 -22.36 11.21 6.65
C GLY A 334 -22.40 9.98 5.75
N ILE A 335 -21.27 9.30 5.59
CA ILE A 335 -21.14 8.07 4.82
C ILE A 335 -21.87 6.94 5.53
N ASP A 336 -22.74 6.22 4.82
CA ASP A 336 -23.44 5.05 5.34
C ASP A 336 -22.59 3.78 5.28
N VAL A 337 -21.88 3.59 4.15
CA VAL A 337 -21.01 2.44 3.91
C VAL A 337 -19.65 2.94 3.46
N LEU A 338 -18.61 2.68 4.24
CA LEU A 338 -17.22 2.98 3.88
C LEU A 338 -16.55 1.70 3.40
N VAL A 339 -16.03 1.72 2.17
CA VAL A 339 -15.33 0.59 1.55
C VAL A 339 -13.84 0.89 1.52
N ASP A 340 -13.07 0.16 2.30
CA ASP A 340 -11.60 0.22 2.26
C ASP A 340 -11.08 -0.66 1.11
N LEU A 341 -10.50 -0.01 0.11
CA LEU A 341 -9.90 -0.66 -1.06
C LEU A 341 -8.38 -0.87 -0.91
N GLN A 342 -7.85 -0.68 0.29
CA GLN A 342 -6.40 -0.75 0.54
C GLN A 342 -6.02 -1.86 1.53
N GLY A 343 -6.69 -1.95 2.66
CA GLY A 343 -6.35 -2.88 3.73
C GLY A 343 -4.97 -2.62 4.33
N LEU A 344 -4.12 -3.66 4.41
CA LEU A 344 -2.76 -3.58 4.97
C LEU A 344 -1.67 -3.65 3.89
N THR A 345 -1.92 -3.07 2.72
CA THR A 345 -0.94 -2.99 1.63
C THR A 345 0.00 -1.79 1.79
N ASN A 346 0.97 -1.66 0.88
CA ASN A 346 1.92 -0.55 0.93
C ASN A 346 1.20 0.82 0.78
N GLY A 347 1.59 1.79 1.60
CA GLY A 347 0.98 3.12 1.59
C GLY A 347 -0.42 3.18 2.20
N ALA A 348 -0.91 2.11 2.83
CA ALA A 348 -2.19 2.08 3.52
C ALA A 348 -2.24 3.04 4.72
N ARG A 349 -3.44 3.53 5.01
CA ARG A 349 -3.74 4.41 6.14
C ARG A 349 -4.82 3.80 7.05
N PRO A 350 -4.52 2.62 7.67
CA PRO A 350 -5.52 1.83 8.40
C PRO A 350 -6.07 2.53 9.63
N ALA A 351 -5.38 3.52 10.20
CA ALA A 351 -5.88 4.32 11.30
C ALA A 351 -7.17 5.09 10.95
N ILE A 352 -7.39 5.45 9.68
CA ILE A 352 -8.61 6.13 9.25
C ILE A 352 -9.84 5.27 9.55
N VAL A 353 -9.84 3.99 9.13
CA VAL A 353 -10.95 3.06 9.41
C VAL A 353 -11.05 2.71 10.90
N GLY A 354 -9.92 2.72 11.62
CA GLY A 354 -9.87 2.53 13.07
C GLY A 354 -10.69 3.55 13.87
N HIS A 355 -10.90 4.76 13.33
CA HIS A 355 -11.76 5.78 13.95
C HIS A 355 -13.26 5.52 13.80
N ARG A 356 -13.68 4.50 13.05
CA ARG A 356 -15.08 4.17 12.75
C ARG A 356 -15.87 5.40 12.30
N ALA A 357 -15.43 5.95 11.17
CA ALA A 357 -16.02 7.15 10.58
C ALA A 357 -17.38 6.89 9.89
N ALA A 358 -17.71 5.64 9.60
CA ALA A 358 -18.98 5.20 9.04
C ALA A 358 -19.56 4.02 9.84
N PRO A 359 -20.90 3.88 9.88
CA PRO A 359 -21.56 2.80 10.61
C PRO A 359 -21.27 1.40 10.05
N VAL A 360 -21.15 1.28 8.73
CA VAL A 360 -20.77 0.03 8.05
C VAL A 360 -19.44 0.23 7.38
N GLN A 361 -18.45 -0.60 7.73
CA GLN A 361 -17.11 -0.55 7.13
C GLN A 361 -16.76 -1.91 6.53
N VAL A 362 -16.32 -1.89 5.26
CA VAL A 362 -16.17 -3.07 4.41
C VAL A 362 -14.76 -3.10 3.83
N SER A 363 -14.05 -4.23 3.90
CA SER A 363 -12.80 -4.48 3.17
C SER A 363 -13.09 -5.06 1.79
N TYR A 364 -12.43 -4.54 0.76
CA TYR A 364 -12.60 -5.04 -0.62
C TYR A 364 -11.36 -4.84 -1.48
N LEU A 365 -11.00 -5.82 -2.29
CA LEU A 365 -9.94 -5.84 -3.31
C LEU A 365 -8.51 -5.64 -2.80
N GLY A 366 -8.21 -4.65 -1.96
CA GLY A 366 -6.85 -4.23 -1.64
C GLY A 366 -5.99 -5.33 -1.02
N LEU A 367 -6.34 -5.78 0.18
CA LEU A 367 -5.72 -6.94 0.83
C LEU A 367 -6.64 -8.17 0.67
N PRO A 368 -6.25 -9.20 -0.09
CA PRO A 368 -7.09 -10.38 -0.28
C PRO A 368 -6.93 -11.37 0.90
N GLY A 369 -7.53 -11.02 2.03
CA GLY A 369 -7.50 -11.75 3.29
C GLY A 369 -7.98 -10.87 4.44
N THR A 370 -7.92 -11.39 5.67
CA THR A 370 -8.28 -10.59 6.84
C THR A 370 -7.31 -9.43 7.06
N CYS A 371 -7.84 -8.24 7.33
CA CYS A 371 -7.03 -7.09 7.73
C CYS A 371 -6.90 -6.96 9.25
N ALA A 372 -7.67 -7.73 10.03
CA ALA A 372 -7.70 -7.70 11.49
C ALA A 372 -7.90 -6.29 12.12
N LEU A 373 -8.47 -5.36 11.35
CA LEU A 373 -8.72 -3.99 11.81
C LEU A 373 -9.99 -3.92 12.65
N PRO A 374 -9.96 -3.40 13.88
CA PRO A 374 -11.12 -3.38 14.78
C PRO A 374 -12.31 -2.57 14.24
N GLY A 375 -12.07 -1.70 13.24
CA GLY A 375 -13.10 -0.88 12.63
C GLY A 375 -13.77 -1.52 11.42
N VAL A 376 -13.27 -2.63 10.88
CA VAL A 376 -13.80 -3.27 9.67
C VAL A 376 -14.69 -4.44 10.05
N ASP A 377 -15.97 -4.37 9.66
CA ASP A 377 -16.97 -5.36 10.04
C ASP A 377 -17.14 -6.47 8.98
N TRP A 378 -16.96 -6.09 7.69
CA TRP A 378 -17.33 -6.92 6.55
C TRP A 378 -16.20 -7.04 5.53
N ILE A 379 -16.18 -8.15 4.81
CA ILE A 379 -15.33 -8.36 3.64
C ILE A 379 -16.19 -8.88 2.48
N ILE A 380 -16.00 -8.31 1.28
CA ILE A 380 -16.66 -8.85 0.07
C ILE A 380 -15.96 -10.14 -0.35
N ALA A 381 -16.74 -11.19 -0.55
CA ALA A 381 -16.28 -12.52 -0.91
C ALA A 381 -17.32 -13.25 -1.78
N ASP A 382 -16.98 -14.44 -2.26
CA ASP A 382 -17.90 -15.46 -2.73
C ASP A 382 -17.67 -16.77 -1.95
N ARG A 383 -18.55 -17.75 -2.15
CA ARG A 383 -18.49 -19.02 -1.39
C ARG A 383 -17.31 -19.91 -1.76
N PHE A 384 -16.70 -19.70 -2.94
CA PHE A 384 -15.49 -20.43 -3.31
C PHE A 384 -14.25 -19.80 -2.64
N VAL A 385 -14.11 -18.47 -2.72
CA VAL A 385 -12.93 -17.78 -2.17
C VAL A 385 -12.92 -17.79 -0.65
N MET A 386 -14.10 -17.76 -0.01
CA MET A 386 -14.24 -17.77 1.45
C MET A 386 -15.27 -18.83 1.91
N PRO A 387 -14.89 -20.13 1.89
CA PRO A 387 -15.76 -21.20 2.37
C PRO A 387 -15.90 -21.15 3.90
N PRO A 388 -16.92 -21.81 4.48
CA PRO A 388 -17.17 -21.79 5.93
C PRO A 388 -15.98 -22.18 6.80
N GLN A 389 -15.10 -23.06 6.31
CA GLN A 389 -13.89 -23.51 7.00
C GLN A 389 -12.86 -22.39 7.22
N LEU A 390 -12.92 -21.31 6.41
CA LEU A 390 -12.03 -20.16 6.54
C LEU A 390 -12.52 -19.12 7.57
N LEU A 391 -13.82 -19.12 7.90
CA LEU A 391 -14.42 -18.13 8.80
C LEU A 391 -13.70 -18.00 10.16
N PRO A 392 -13.21 -19.05 10.83
CA PRO A 392 -12.49 -18.92 12.10
C PRO A 392 -11.18 -18.11 12.02
N TYR A 393 -10.66 -17.91 10.82
CA TYR A 393 -9.41 -17.19 10.57
C TYR A 393 -9.61 -15.78 9.99
N MET A 394 -10.87 -15.32 9.96
CA MET A 394 -11.23 -13.98 9.51
C MET A 394 -11.80 -13.19 10.68
N THR A 395 -11.48 -11.90 10.75
CA THR A 395 -12.10 -11.00 11.72
C THR A 395 -13.35 -10.33 11.17
N GLU A 396 -13.46 -10.28 9.85
CA GLU A 396 -14.56 -9.70 9.11
C GLU A 396 -15.63 -10.76 8.78
N GLN A 397 -16.89 -10.36 8.77
CA GLN A 397 -17.99 -11.20 8.28
C GLN A 397 -18.07 -11.11 6.74
N PRO A 398 -18.38 -12.21 6.03
CA PRO A 398 -18.48 -12.17 4.59
C PRO A 398 -19.77 -11.53 4.09
N ILE A 399 -19.63 -10.64 3.10
CA ILE A 399 -20.69 -10.30 2.15
C ILE A 399 -20.52 -11.24 0.96
N TYR A 400 -21.34 -12.29 0.87
CA TYR A 400 -21.24 -13.26 -0.19
C TYR A 400 -21.94 -12.78 -1.47
N LEU A 401 -21.13 -12.48 -2.49
CA LEU A 401 -21.65 -12.24 -3.85
C LEU A 401 -22.00 -13.56 -4.54
N PRO A 402 -22.95 -13.54 -5.50
CA PRO A 402 -23.56 -14.80 -6.00
C PRO A 402 -22.62 -15.67 -6.84
N HIS A 403 -21.66 -15.11 -7.55
CA HIS A 403 -20.86 -15.85 -8.54
C HIS A 403 -19.36 -15.65 -8.42
N CYS A 404 -18.92 -14.43 -8.19
CA CYS A 404 -17.52 -14.05 -8.07
C CYS A 404 -17.40 -12.83 -7.17
N TYR A 405 -16.36 -12.82 -6.36
CA TYR A 405 -16.08 -11.66 -5.51
C TYR A 405 -15.50 -10.47 -6.28
N GLN A 406 -14.82 -10.71 -7.41
CA GLN A 406 -14.00 -9.72 -8.09
C GLN A 406 -14.76 -8.99 -9.18
N VAL A 407 -14.78 -7.65 -9.10
CA VAL A 407 -15.20 -6.79 -10.21
C VAL A 407 -14.16 -6.75 -11.33
N SER A 408 -14.56 -6.27 -12.48
CA SER A 408 -13.73 -6.17 -13.69
C SER A 408 -14.06 -4.87 -14.43
N ASP A 409 -13.23 -4.51 -15.41
CA ASP A 409 -13.50 -3.44 -16.37
C ASP A 409 -13.61 -4.04 -17.76
N ARG A 410 -14.78 -3.90 -18.41
CA ARG A 410 -15.07 -4.41 -19.76
C ARG A 410 -14.64 -3.44 -20.87
N GLN A 411 -14.21 -2.23 -20.52
CA GLN A 411 -13.78 -1.20 -21.48
C GLN A 411 -12.28 -1.23 -21.75
N ARG A 412 -11.60 -2.31 -21.32
CA ARG A 412 -10.16 -2.47 -21.54
C ARG A 412 -9.87 -2.82 -22.99
N GLU A 413 -9.01 -2.06 -23.63
CA GLU A 413 -8.58 -2.28 -25.00
C GLU A 413 -7.20 -2.93 -25.03
N ALA A 414 -7.02 -3.90 -25.92
CA ALA A 414 -5.73 -4.49 -26.21
C ALA A 414 -5.15 -3.83 -27.47
N ALA A 415 -3.82 -3.71 -27.52
CA ALA A 415 -3.11 -3.32 -28.73
C ALA A 415 -3.26 -4.39 -29.84
N ALA A 416 -2.76 -4.09 -31.04
CA ALA A 416 -2.63 -5.07 -32.09
C ALA A 416 -1.83 -6.29 -31.59
N LEU A 417 -2.22 -7.50 -32.07
CA LEU A 417 -1.55 -8.73 -31.69
C LEU A 417 -0.09 -8.71 -32.12
N PRO A 418 0.87 -8.77 -31.17
CA PRO A 418 2.29 -8.86 -31.52
C PRO A 418 2.65 -10.25 -32.02
N THR A 419 3.87 -10.42 -32.52
CA THR A 419 4.40 -11.71 -32.94
C THR A 419 5.19 -12.39 -31.82
N ARG A 420 5.29 -13.73 -31.86
CA ARG A 420 6.17 -14.48 -30.94
C ARG A 420 7.64 -14.03 -31.07
N ALA A 421 8.09 -13.75 -32.30
CA ALA A 421 9.46 -13.30 -32.58
C ALA A 421 9.81 -11.98 -31.86
N GLU A 422 8.89 -11.02 -31.74
CA GLU A 422 9.09 -9.75 -31.03
C GLU A 422 9.42 -9.95 -29.54
N TYR A 423 8.97 -11.06 -28.97
CA TYR A 423 9.23 -11.42 -27.56
C TYR A 423 10.26 -12.54 -27.39
N GLY A 424 10.93 -12.96 -28.49
CA GLY A 424 11.90 -14.05 -28.47
C GLY A 424 11.30 -15.42 -28.15
N LEU A 425 10.00 -15.60 -28.38
CA LEU A 425 9.31 -16.86 -28.20
C LEU A 425 9.49 -17.74 -29.44
N PRO A 426 9.83 -19.05 -29.28
CA PRO A 426 9.89 -19.96 -30.42
C PRO A 426 8.50 -20.17 -31.05
N GLU A 427 8.43 -20.20 -32.38
CA GLU A 427 7.16 -20.30 -33.11
C GLU A 427 6.39 -21.61 -32.81
N ASP A 428 7.11 -22.73 -32.76
CA ASP A 428 6.53 -24.08 -32.59
C ASP A 428 6.50 -24.57 -31.14
N ALA A 429 6.97 -23.75 -30.16
CA ALA A 429 7.01 -24.15 -28.77
C ALA A 429 5.65 -24.00 -28.09
N PHE A 430 5.33 -24.91 -27.16
CA PHE A 430 4.27 -24.67 -26.22
C PHE A 430 4.73 -23.62 -25.20
N VAL A 431 4.00 -22.50 -25.11
CA VAL A 431 4.35 -21.36 -24.29
C VAL A 431 3.50 -21.36 -23.01
N PHE A 432 4.08 -21.80 -21.92
CA PHE A 432 3.55 -21.48 -20.58
C PHE A 432 3.89 -20.04 -20.21
N CYS A 433 3.00 -19.32 -19.54
CA CYS A 433 3.33 -18.00 -19.02
C CYS A 433 2.90 -17.81 -17.56
N SER A 434 3.58 -16.90 -16.86
CA SER A 434 3.15 -16.37 -15.57
C SER A 434 3.64 -14.92 -15.43
N PHE A 435 2.72 -13.95 -15.61
CA PHE A 435 3.06 -12.53 -15.52
C PHE A 435 2.81 -11.96 -14.13
N ASN A 436 2.88 -12.81 -13.11
CA ASN A 436 2.84 -12.41 -11.72
C ASN A 436 4.18 -11.83 -11.26
N ASN A 437 4.13 -10.95 -10.25
CA ASN A 437 5.34 -10.44 -9.60
C ASN A 437 6.09 -11.58 -8.91
N SER A 438 7.42 -11.53 -8.92
CA SER A 438 8.32 -12.57 -8.43
C SER A 438 8.15 -12.92 -6.95
N PHE A 439 7.69 -11.98 -6.11
CA PHE A 439 7.45 -12.25 -4.68
C PHE A 439 6.34 -13.30 -4.43
N LYS A 440 5.56 -13.64 -5.45
CA LYS A 440 4.53 -14.70 -5.38
C LYS A 440 5.10 -16.10 -5.68
N PHE A 441 6.35 -16.19 -6.12
CA PHE A 441 6.98 -17.46 -6.47
C PHE A 441 7.57 -18.10 -5.22
N THR A 442 7.15 -19.34 -4.96
CA THR A 442 7.73 -20.16 -3.89
C THR A 442 8.67 -21.21 -4.48
N PRO A 443 9.64 -21.74 -3.70
CA PRO A 443 10.53 -22.80 -4.16
C PRO A 443 9.78 -24.03 -4.67
N GLU A 444 8.72 -24.44 -3.97
CA GLU A 444 7.92 -25.61 -4.31
C GLU A 444 7.15 -25.42 -5.62
N LEU A 445 6.52 -24.25 -5.79
CA LEU A 445 5.84 -23.89 -7.03
C LEU A 445 6.82 -23.88 -8.21
N PHE A 446 7.96 -23.21 -8.06
CA PHE A 446 8.95 -23.11 -9.13
C PHE A 446 9.51 -24.48 -9.50
N SER A 447 9.81 -25.34 -8.51
CA SER A 447 10.22 -26.71 -8.75
C SER A 447 9.14 -27.52 -9.49
N THR A 448 7.87 -27.28 -9.19
CA THR A 448 6.74 -27.89 -9.92
C THR A 448 6.73 -27.44 -11.39
N TRP A 449 6.95 -26.17 -11.66
CA TRP A 449 7.08 -25.66 -13.04
C TRP A 449 8.26 -26.29 -13.78
N MET A 450 9.40 -26.47 -13.11
CA MET A 450 10.56 -27.16 -13.72
C MET A 450 10.25 -28.61 -14.05
N ARG A 451 9.49 -29.33 -13.21
CA ARG A 451 9.06 -30.70 -13.51
C ARG A 451 8.06 -30.76 -14.68
N ILE A 452 7.16 -29.78 -14.82
CA ILE A 452 6.29 -29.63 -16.00
C ILE A 452 7.14 -29.43 -17.26
N LEU A 453 8.05 -28.45 -17.25
CA LEU A 453 8.92 -28.17 -18.39
C LEU A 453 9.74 -29.39 -18.80
N ARG A 454 10.25 -30.17 -17.84
CA ARG A 454 11.03 -31.39 -18.12
C ARG A 454 10.22 -32.42 -18.90
N GLN A 455 8.94 -32.58 -18.55
CA GLN A 455 8.03 -33.55 -19.16
C GLN A 455 7.44 -33.04 -20.50
N VAL A 456 7.21 -31.73 -20.62
CA VAL A 456 6.75 -31.09 -21.86
C VAL A 456 7.96 -30.62 -22.66
N ARG A 457 8.56 -31.52 -23.45
CA ARG A 457 9.80 -31.21 -24.19
C ARG A 457 9.56 -30.09 -25.21
N GLY A 458 10.54 -29.20 -25.34
CA GLY A 458 10.46 -28.07 -26.26
C GLY A 458 9.57 -26.90 -25.81
N SER A 459 8.87 -27.03 -24.67
CA SER A 459 8.10 -25.91 -24.11
C SER A 459 9.01 -24.85 -23.46
N VAL A 460 8.48 -23.65 -23.32
CA VAL A 460 9.12 -22.54 -22.63
C VAL A 460 8.22 -21.99 -21.55
N LEU A 461 8.82 -21.34 -20.53
CA LEU A 461 8.12 -20.61 -19.50
C LEU A 461 8.42 -19.11 -19.65
N TRP A 462 7.39 -18.33 -19.95
CA TRP A 462 7.47 -16.91 -20.19
C TRP A 462 7.05 -16.14 -18.94
N LEU A 463 8.03 -15.53 -18.27
CA LEU A 463 7.87 -14.87 -16.97
C LEU A 463 7.96 -13.36 -17.10
N LEU A 464 7.30 -12.63 -16.21
CA LEU A 464 7.49 -11.17 -16.12
C LEU A 464 8.92 -10.84 -15.68
N ALA A 465 9.60 -9.98 -16.42
CA ALA A 465 10.88 -9.39 -16.04
C ALA A 465 10.68 -8.37 -14.91
N ASP A 466 10.54 -8.86 -13.68
CA ASP A 466 10.25 -8.01 -12.51
C ASP A 466 11.52 -7.30 -12.01
N ASN A 467 12.58 -8.06 -11.77
CA ASN A 467 13.90 -7.56 -11.40
C ASN A 467 15.02 -8.54 -11.80
N GLN A 468 16.23 -8.01 -11.96
CA GLN A 468 17.40 -8.80 -12.42
C GLN A 468 17.84 -9.87 -11.43
N TRP A 469 17.67 -9.64 -10.12
CA TRP A 469 18.07 -10.60 -9.08
C TRP A 469 17.15 -11.81 -9.06
N ALA A 470 15.82 -11.59 -9.16
CA ALA A 470 14.88 -12.70 -9.30
C ALA A 470 15.22 -13.55 -10.53
N LEU A 471 15.52 -12.91 -11.67
CA LEU A 471 15.93 -13.63 -12.87
C LEU A 471 17.17 -14.49 -12.63
N ALA A 472 18.26 -13.90 -12.09
CA ALA A 472 19.50 -14.62 -11.84
C ALA A 472 19.29 -15.81 -10.88
N ASN A 473 18.48 -15.61 -9.84
CA ASN A 473 18.16 -16.66 -8.88
C ASN A 473 17.30 -17.76 -9.50
N LEU A 474 16.26 -17.42 -10.28
CA LEU A 474 15.40 -18.39 -10.96
C LEU A 474 16.17 -19.19 -12.02
N GLN A 475 17.07 -18.56 -12.77
CA GLN A 475 17.96 -19.27 -13.71
C GLN A 475 18.89 -20.26 -13.02
N ARG A 476 19.48 -19.87 -11.88
CA ARG A 476 20.30 -20.78 -11.08
C ARG A 476 19.52 -21.99 -10.56
N GLU A 477 18.28 -21.76 -10.10
CA GLU A 477 17.38 -22.83 -9.64
C GLU A 477 16.94 -23.75 -10.79
N ALA A 478 16.71 -23.20 -11.98
CA ALA A 478 16.39 -23.98 -13.18
C ALA A 478 17.56 -24.85 -13.62
N ASP A 479 18.77 -24.27 -13.67
CA ASP A 479 20.02 -25.01 -13.97
C ASP A 479 20.24 -26.18 -12.99
N ALA A 480 20.06 -25.92 -11.68
CA ALA A 480 20.20 -26.94 -10.64
C ALA A 480 19.19 -28.10 -10.83
N GLN A 481 18.05 -27.83 -11.47
CA GLN A 481 17.03 -28.83 -11.78
C GLN A 481 17.13 -29.37 -13.23
N GLY A 482 18.20 -29.06 -13.96
CA GLY A 482 18.48 -29.57 -15.31
C GLY A 482 17.59 -28.96 -16.40
N ILE A 483 17.05 -27.77 -16.20
CA ILE A 483 16.31 -27.00 -17.19
C ILE A 483 17.22 -25.90 -17.76
N ALA A 484 17.40 -25.92 -19.08
CA ALA A 484 18.24 -24.94 -19.78
C ALA A 484 17.65 -23.53 -19.65
N ARG A 485 18.52 -22.53 -19.43
CA ARG A 485 18.14 -21.12 -19.16
C ARG A 485 17.30 -20.51 -20.27
N GLU A 486 17.55 -20.92 -21.50
CA GLU A 486 16.86 -20.44 -22.71
C GLU A 486 15.37 -20.81 -22.72
N ARG A 487 14.98 -21.76 -21.86
CA ARG A 487 13.57 -22.12 -21.67
C ARG A 487 12.84 -21.21 -20.68
N LEU A 488 13.55 -20.32 -19.98
CA LEU A 488 12.98 -19.25 -19.16
C LEU A 488 13.10 -17.94 -19.95
N ILE A 489 12.00 -17.52 -20.59
CA ILE A 489 11.95 -16.31 -21.39
C ILE A 489 11.34 -15.17 -20.57
N LEU A 490 11.84 -13.96 -20.73
CA LEU A 490 11.38 -12.80 -19.97
C LEU A 490 10.49 -11.90 -20.79
N ALA A 491 9.35 -11.55 -20.24
CA ALA A 491 8.45 -10.53 -20.74
C ALA A 491 8.81 -9.16 -20.14
N PRO A 492 9.16 -8.16 -20.93
CA PRO A 492 9.42 -6.81 -20.42
C PRO A 492 8.14 -6.19 -19.85
N ARG A 493 8.28 -5.15 -19.02
CA ARG A 493 7.16 -4.30 -18.66
C ARG A 493 6.83 -3.40 -19.84
N VAL A 494 5.57 -3.43 -20.26
CA VAL A 494 5.03 -2.68 -21.41
C VAL A 494 3.78 -1.92 -21.00
N ALA A 495 3.28 -1.05 -21.90
CA ALA A 495 2.03 -0.32 -21.69
C ALA A 495 0.82 -1.28 -21.52
N PRO A 496 -0.24 -0.89 -20.80
CA PRO A 496 -1.39 -1.77 -20.53
C PRO A 496 -2.05 -2.39 -21.76
N PRO A 497 -2.25 -1.70 -22.90
CA PRO A 497 -2.80 -2.34 -24.08
C PRO A 497 -1.90 -3.44 -24.69
N GLU A 498 -0.59 -3.22 -24.70
CA GLU A 498 0.41 -4.21 -25.14
C GLU A 498 0.50 -5.38 -24.15
N TYR A 499 0.43 -5.07 -22.86
CA TYR A 499 0.38 -6.08 -21.80
C TYR A 499 -0.80 -7.02 -21.99
N LEU A 500 -1.98 -6.52 -22.33
CA LEU A 500 -3.14 -7.35 -22.61
C LEU A 500 -2.94 -8.19 -23.88
N ALA A 501 -2.49 -7.56 -24.98
CA ALA A 501 -2.33 -8.24 -26.28
C ALA A 501 -1.40 -9.46 -26.18
N ARG A 502 -0.30 -9.37 -25.43
CA ARG A 502 0.70 -10.44 -25.33
C ARG A 502 0.19 -11.75 -24.73
N PHE A 503 -0.91 -11.74 -23.92
CA PHE A 503 -1.49 -12.98 -23.39
C PHE A 503 -1.91 -13.96 -24.51
N GLN A 504 -2.26 -13.45 -25.68
CA GLN A 504 -2.67 -14.28 -26.80
C GLN A 504 -1.52 -15.09 -27.44
N LEU A 505 -0.25 -14.74 -27.17
CA LEU A 505 0.93 -15.46 -27.63
C LEU A 505 1.23 -16.71 -26.79
N ALA A 506 0.72 -16.76 -25.56
CA ALA A 506 0.88 -17.90 -24.67
C ALA A 506 -0.21 -18.97 -24.92
N ASP A 507 0.08 -20.19 -24.52
CA ASP A 507 -0.85 -21.31 -24.66
C ASP A 507 -1.60 -21.60 -23.36
N LEU A 508 -0.92 -21.51 -22.21
CA LEU A 508 -1.50 -21.74 -20.88
C LEU A 508 -0.82 -20.83 -19.85
N MET A 509 -1.61 -20.16 -19.04
CA MET A 509 -1.08 -19.47 -17.87
C MET A 509 -0.94 -20.46 -16.70
N LEU A 510 0.24 -20.51 -16.10
CA LEU A 510 0.52 -21.19 -14.84
C LEU A 510 0.37 -20.19 -13.69
N ASP A 511 -0.66 -20.39 -12.89
CA ASP A 511 -0.93 -19.53 -11.74
C ASP A 511 0.03 -19.77 -10.59
N THR A 512 0.18 -18.77 -9.74
CA THR A 512 1.05 -18.78 -8.55
C THR A 512 0.33 -19.33 -7.31
N PHE A 513 1.10 -19.84 -6.34
CA PHE A 513 0.60 -20.38 -5.09
C PHE A 513 1.61 -20.12 -3.95
N PRO A 514 1.16 -19.75 -2.73
CA PRO A 514 -0.24 -19.58 -2.31
C PRO A 514 -0.91 -18.29 -2.82
N TYR A 515 -0.15 -17.30 -3.23
CA TYR A 515 -0.69 -16.03 -3.71
C TYR A 515 -1.16 -16.17 -5.17
N ASN A 516 -2.42 -16.54 -5.37
CA ASN A 516 -3.00 -16.64 -6.71
C ASN A 516 -3.03 -15.29 -7.45
N ALA A 517 -3.11 -15.35 -8.75
CA ALA A 517 -3.39 -14.19 -9.58
C ALA A 517 -4.84 -13.70 -9.38
N GLY A 518 -5.02 -12.42 -9.15
CA GLY A 518 -6.31 -11.74 -9.17
C GLY A 518 -6.48 -10.98 -10.49
N THR A 519 -5.96 -9.76 -10.56
CA THR A 519 -6.00 -8.92 -11.78
C THR A 519 -5.36 -9.62 -12.97
N THR A 520 -4.19 -10.25 -12.79
CA THR A 520 -3.49 -10.99 -13.86
C THR A 520 -4.31 -12.16 -14.40
N ALA A 521 -5.04 -12.89 -13.54
CA ALA A 521 -5.94 -13.94 -13.95
C ALA A 521 -7.15 -13.38 -14.71
N ASN A 522 -7.73 -12.28 -14.23
CA ASN A 522 -8.82 -11.59 -14.92
C ASN A 522 -8.39 -11.13 -16.32
N ASP A 523 -7.18 -10.58 -16.46
CA ASP A 523 -6.62 -10.14 -17.74
C ASP A 523 -6.41 -11.32 -18.70
N ALA A 524 -5.85 -12.43 -18.22
CA ALA A 524 -5.65 -13.64 -19.02
C ALA A 524 -6.98 -14.20 -19.56
N LEU A 525 -7.99 -14.34 -18.69
CA LEU A 525 -9.31 -14.81 -19.08
C LEU A 525 -10.03 -13.85 -20.03
N TRP A 526 -9.89 -12.53 -19.84
CA TRP A 526 -10.39 -11.49 -20.75
C TRP A 526 -9.79 -11.61 -22.16
N MET A 527 -8.50 -11.97 -22.22
CA MET A 527 -7.77 -12.16 -23.48
C MET A 527 -7.90 -13.57 -24.07
N GLY A 528 -8.72 -14.43 -23.47
CA GLY A 528 -8.98 -15.76 -23.99
C GLY A 528 -7.90 -16.81 -23.67
N LEU A 529 -7.01 -16.52 -22.70
CA LEU A 529 -5.97 -17.45 -22.27
C LEU A 529 -6.46 -18.31 -21.09
N PRO A 530 -6.49 -19.66 -21.20
CA PRO A 530 -6.82 -20.54 -20.09
C PRO A 530 -5.74 -20.49 -19.01
N ILE A 531 -6.17 -20.70 -17.75
CA ILE A 531 -5.32 -20.64 -16.56
C ILE A 531 -5.40 -21.99 -15.84
N LEU A 532 -4.25 -22.54 -15.46
CA LEU A 532 -4.16 -23.65 -14.52
C LEU A 532 -3.83 -23.09 -13.14
N THR A 533 -4.67 -23.35 -12.14
CA THR A 533 -4.46 -22.89 -10.76
C THR A 533 -4.52 -24.02 -9.74
N CYS A 534 -3.89 -23.79 -8.57
CA CYS A 534 -4.05 -24.62 -7.39
C CYS A 534 -4.82 -23.85 -6.33
N ALA A 535 -5.92 -24.40 -5.84
CA ALA A 535 -6.71 -23.85 -4.75
C ALA A 535 -6.24 -24.43 -3.41
N GLY A 536 -5.99 -23.54 -2.44
CA GLY A 536 -5.55 -23.93 -1.10
C GLY A 536 -6.61 -23.67 -0.03
N ARG A 537 -6.12 -23.36 1.20
CA ARG A 537 -6.94 -23.21 2.40
C ARG A 537 -7.24 -21.75 2.76
N SER A 538 -6.52 -20.79 2.19
CA SER A 538 -6.65 -19.36 2.48
C SER A 538 -7.42 -18.61 1.40
N TYR A 539 -7.92 -17.42 1.72
CA TYR A 539 -8.62 -16.57 0.75
C TYR A 539 -7.79 -16.35 -0.52
N ILE A 540 -6.53 -15.95 -0.33
CA ILE A 540 -5.60 -15.60 -1.42
C ILE A 540 -5.31 -16.78 -2.35
N SER A 541 -5.26 -18.01 -1.84
CA SER A 541 -4.97 -19.22 -2.62
C SER A 541 -6.19 -19.79 -3.34
N ARG A 542 -7.33 -19.09 -3.29
CA ARG A 542 -8.58 -19.51 -3.93
C ARG A 542 -9.09 -18.50 -4.96
N MET A 543 -8.39 -17.37 -5.11
CA MET A 543 -8.83 -16.25 -5.94
C MET A 543 -9.01 -16.66 -7.42
N ALA A 544 -7.98 -17.22 -8.04
CA ALA A 544 -8.05 -17.62 -9.45
C ALA A 544 -9.07 -18.74 -9.68
N GLY A 545 -9.23 -19.64 -8.70
CA GLY A 545 -10.26 -20.68 -8.73
C GLY A 545 -11.68 -20.09 -8.77
N SER A 546 -11.96 -19.02 -8.00
CA SER A 546 -13.23 -18.31 -8.07
C SER A 546 -13.50 -17.75 -9.47
N LEU A 547 -12.50 -17.11 -10.09
CA LEU A 547 -12.62 -16.59 -11.45
C LEU A 547 -12.88 -17.70 -12.47
N LEU A 548 -12.18 -18.84 -12.33
CA LEU A 548 -12.36 -19.99 -13.21
C LEU A 548 -13.76 -20.62 -13.08
N HIS A 549 -14.32 -20.70 -11.88
CA HIS A 549 -15.71 -21.13 -11.69
C HIS A 549 -16.70 -20.16 -12.35
N ALA A 550 -16.47 -18.85 -12.18
CA ALA A 550 -17.34 -17.81 -12.73
C ALA A 550 -17.29 -17.74 -14.27
N VAL A 551 -16.14 -18.04 -14.89
CA VAL A 551 -16.00 -18.09 -16.36
C VAL A 551 -16.48 -19.41 -16.95
N GLY A 552 -16.66 -20.49 -16.16
CA GLY A 552 -17.14 -21.79 -16.60
C GLY A 552 -16.05 -22.81 -16.89
N LEU A 553 -14.85 -22.66 -16.30
CA LEU A 553 -13.70 -23.57 -16.46
C LEU A 553 -13.23 -24.18 -15.13
N PRO A 554 -14.10 -24.78 -14.30
CA PRO A 554 -13.73 -25.30 -12.99
C PRO A 554 -12.75 -26.49 -13.06
N ASP A 555 -12.66 -27.20 -14.18
CA ASP A 555 -11.74 -28.31 -14.40
C ASP A 555 -10.27 -27.92 -14.54
N LEU A 556 -9.97 -26.62 -14.59
CA LEU A 556 -8.62 -26.06 -14.51
C LEU A 556 -8.20 -25.65 -13.08
N VAL A 557 -9.05 -25.95 -12.09
CA VAL A 557 -8.74 -25.77 -10.66
C VAL A 557 -8.30 -27.10 -10.08
N THR A 558 -7.11 -27.13 -9.48
CA THR A 558 -6.56 -28.30 -8.78
C THR A 558 -6.46 -28.01 -7.28
N GLU A 559 -6.30 -29.05 -6.45
CA GLU A 559 -6.22 -28.91 -4.98
C GLU A 559 -4.88 -29.39 -4.41
N SER A 560 -3.96 -29.81 -5.29
CA SER A 560 -2.61 -30.24 -4.90
C SER A 560 -1.59 -29.91 -5.98
N PHE A 561 -0.33 -29.76 -5.60
CA PHE A 561 0.78 -29.63 -6.57
C PHE A 561 0.95 -30.86 -7.46
N ALA A 562 0.62 -32.06 -6.96
CA ALA A 562 0.68 -33.27 -7.76
C ALA A 562 -0.37 -33.24 -8.90
N ASP A 563 -1.57 -32.79 -8.62
CA ASP A 563 -2.63 -32.62 -9.64
C ASP A 563 -2.32 -31.45 -10.57
N TYR A 564 -1.80 -30.35 -10.04
CA TYR A 564 -1.36 -29.20 -10.83
C TYR A 564 -0.27 -29.60 -11.84
N GLU A 565 0.76 -30.31 -11.40
CA GLU A 565 1.82 -30.84 -12.27
C GLU A 565 1.25 -31.78 -13.32
N ARG A 566 0.47 -32.77 -12.89
CA ARG A 566 -0.15 -33.75 -13.80
C ARG A 566 -0.99 -33.07 -14.88
N LEU A 567 -1.87 -32.15 -14.49
CA LEU A 567 -2.74 -31.44 -15.43
C LEU A 567 -1.92 -30.49 -16.33
N GLY A 568 -0.91 -29.80 -15.80
CA GLY A 568 0.00 -28.97 -16.57
C GLY A 568 0.73 -29.76 -17.67
N VAL A 569 1.21 -30.96 -17.34
CA VAL A 569 1.82 -31.86 -18.32
C VAL A 569 0.82 -32.35 -19.36
N GLN A 570 -0.38 -32.80 -18.93
CA GLN A 570 -1.42 -33.22 -19.85
C GLN A 570 -1.83 -32.14 -20.85
N LEU A 571 -1.96 -30.88 -20.38
CA LEU A 571 -2.30 -29.74 -21.24
C LEU A 571 -1.15 -29.39 -22.17
N GLY A 572 0.09 -29.35 -21.65
CA GLY A 572 1.28 -29.02 -22.46
C GLY A 572 1.61 -30.06 -23.52
N THR A 573 1.20 -31.33 -23.32
CA THR A 573 1.36 -32.43 -24.30
C THR A 573 0.14 -32.63 -25.21
N ASN A 574 -0.96 -31.91 -24.96
CA ASN A 574 -2.18 -31.97 -25.76
C ASN A 574 -2.67 -30.57 -26.19
N PRO A 575 -2.03 -29.94 -27.19
CA PRO A 575 -2.40 -28.60 -27.66
C PRO A 575 -3.87 -28.49 -28.13
N GLN A 576 -4.47 -29.58 -28.59
CA GLN A 576 -5.87 -29.59 -29.04
C GLN A 576 -6.83 -29.33 -27.88
N ARG A 577 -6.53 -29.90 -26.70
CA ARG A 577 -7.32 -29.65 -25.49
C ARG A 577 -7.22 -28.18 -25.06
N VAL A 578 -6.03 -27.60 -25.11
CA VAL A 578 -5.83 -26.17 -24.83
C VAL A 578 -6.56 -25.29 -25.86
N ALA A 579 -6.50 -25.66 -27.15
CA ALA A 579 -7.23 -24.94 -28.20
C ALA A 579 -8.76 -24.98 -27.95
N SER A 580 -9.31 -26.08 -27.38
CA SER A 580 -10.72 -26.13 -27.01
C SER A 580 -11.10 -25.15 -25.89
N TYR A 581 -10.24 -24.97 -24.89
CA TYR A 581 -10.43 -23.96 -23.85
C TYR A 581 -10.32 -22.53 -24.40
N LYS A 582 -9.33 -22.25 -25.26
CA LYS A 582 -9.21 -20.95 -25.93
C LYS A 582 -10.46 -20.62 -26.75
N ARG A 583 -10.98 -21.61 -27.49
CA ARG A 583 -12.21 -21.44 -28.27
C ARG A 583 -13.41 -21.17 -27.36
N PHE A 584 -13.57 -21.96 -26.29
CA PHE A 584 -14.63 -21.73 -25.29
C PHE A 584 -14.56 -20.30 -24.72
N LEU A 585 -13.37 -19.83 -24.35
CA LEU A 585 -13.21 -18.46 -23.84
C LEU A 585 -13.51 -17.39 -24.91
N ALA A 586 -13.14 -17.62 -26.17
CA ALA A 586 -13.43 -16.71 -27.27
C ALA A 586 -14.96 -16.62 -27.53
N GLU A 587 -15.68 -17.73 -27.44
CA GLU A 587 -17.12 -17.81 -27.72
C GLU A 587 -17.99 -17.40 -26.52
N HIS A 588 -17.57 -17.75 -25.29
CA HIS A 588 -18.40 -17.63 -24.10
C HIS A 588 -17.79 -16.78 -22.99
N GLY A 589 -16.48 -16.56 -23.00
CA GLY A 589 -15.75 -15.94 -21.89
C GLY A 589 -16.30 -14.56 -21.52
N ARG A 590 -16.41 -13.66 -22.49
CA ARG A 590 -16.90 -12.28 -22.26
C ARG A 590 -18.39 -12.21 -21.88
N GLY A 591 -19.19 -13.20 -22.24
CA GLY A 591 -20.60 -13.33 -21.84
C GLY A 591 -20.80 -14.08 -20.53
N SER A 592 -19.74 -14.54 -19.90
CA SER A 592 -19.79 -15.31 -18.66
C SER A 592 -20.16 -14.47 -17.44
N ARG A 593 -20.45 -15.14 -16.34
CA ARG A 593 -20.75 -14.50 -15.05
C ARG A 593 -19.57 -13.73 -14.47
N LEU A 594 -18.33 -14.06 -14.84
CA LEU A 594 -17.14 -13.33 -14.45
C LEU A 594 -17.17 -11.87 -14.94
N PHE A 595 -17.69 -11.65 -16.14
CA PHE A 595 -17.74 -10.34 -16.79
C PHE A 595 -19.15 -9.71 -16.80
N ASP A 596 -20.11 -10.27 -16.05
CA ASP A 596 -21.40 -9.62 -15.78
C ASP A 596 -21.23 -8.53 -14.69
N VAL A 597 -20.43 -7.51 -15.02
CA VAL A 597 -20.15 -6.40 -14.08
C VAL A 597 -21.43 -5.70 -13.62
N PRO A 598 -22.43 -5.40 -14.50
CA PRO A 598 -23.70 -4.82 -14.05
C PRO A 598 -24.44 -5.68 -13.03
N GLY A 599 -24.48 -7.01 -13.23
CA GLY A 599 -25.11 -7.94 -12.29
C GLY A 599 -24.39 -7.96 -10.94
N LEU A 600 -23.06 -7.92 -10.97
CA LEU A 600 -22.23 -7.88 -9.77
C LEU A 600 -22.40 -6.57 -8.97
N VAL A 601 -22.42 -5.42 -9.67
CA VAL A 601 -22.64 -4.11 -9.04
C VAL A 601 -24.02 -4.07 -8.35
N ARG A 602 -25.08 -4.56 -9.00
CA ARG A 602 -26.40 -4.66 -8.37
C ARG A 602 -26.41 -5.54 -7.12
N ALA A 603 -25.64 -6.63 -7.13
CA ALA A 603 -25.50 -7.49 -5.95
C ALA A 603 -24.79 -6.76 -4.79
N ILE A 604 -23.73 -6.03 -5.08
CA ILE A 604 -23.01 -5.20 -4.10
C ILE A 604 -23.96 -4.12 -3.54
N GLU A 605 -24.67 -3.41 -4.39
CA GLU A 605 -25.64 -2.38 -4.01
C GLU A 605 -26.74 -2.91 -3.09
N SER A 606 -27.30 -4.09 -3.43
CA SER A 606 -28.33 -4.73 -2.61
C SER A 606 -27.84 -5.02 -1.19
N GLU A 607 -26.59 -5.49 -1.04
CA GLU A 607 -26.01 -5.76 0.27
C GLU A 607 -25.68 -4.47 1.03
N PHE A 608 -25.14 -3.45 0.34
CA PHE A 608 -24.87 -2.15 0.96
C PHE A 608 -26.17 -1.47 1.42
N GLU A 609 -27.23 -1.51 0.63
CA GLU A 609 -28.54 -1.00 1.02
C GLU A 609 -29.10 -1.74 2.23
N ARG A 610 -29.05 -3.08 2.22
CA ARG A 610 -29.49 -3.90 3.36
C ARG A 610 -28.77 -3.53 4.65
N LEU A 611 -27.44 -3.42 4.61
CA LEU A 611 -26.61 -3.09 5.78
C LEU A 611 -26.85 -1.65 6.27
N ALA A 612 -26.91 -0.69 5.35
CA ALA A 612 -27.18 0.71 5.68
C ALA A 612 -28.56 0.90 6.32
N LEU A 613 -29.60 0.27 5.76
CA LEU A 613 -30.97 0.36 6.28
C LEU A 613 -31.12 -0.36 7.64
N GLN A 614 -30.45 -1.49 7.83
CA GLN A 614 -30.38 -2.14 9.14
C GLN A 614 -29.80 -1.23 10.21
N HIS A 615 -28.71 -0.54 9.90
CA HIS A 615 -28.08 0.41 10.83
C HIS A 615 -29.01 1.60 11.12
N ARG A 616 -29.56 2.23 10.07
CA ARG A 616 -30.49 3.38 10.21
C ARG A 616 -31.71 3.03 11.06
N ALA A 617 -32.20 1.78 11.04
CA ALA A 617 -33.32 1.30 11.84
C ALA A 617 -32.97 1.03 13.31
N GLN A 618 -31.71 0.81 13.63
CA GLN A 618 -31.22 0.51 15.00
C GLN A 618 -30.84 1.77 15.80
N GLU A 619 -30.70 2.94 15.14
CA GLU A 619 -30.42 4.20 15.85
C GLU A 619 -31.61 4.63 16.73
N PRO A 620 -31.36 5.07 18.00
CA PRO A 620 -32.42 5.33 18.99
C PRO A 620 -33.19 6.63 18.77
N GLY A 621 -33.56 6.96 17.53
CA GLY A 621 -34.40 8.10 17.17
C GLY A 621 -35.82 7.73 16.74
N ILE A 622 -36.11 6.45 16.45
CA ILE A 622 -37.45 5.98 16.06
C ILE A 622 -37.91 4.90 17.04
N ARG A 623 -38.22 5.30 18.30
CA ARG A 623 -39.09 4.47 19.14
C ARG A 623 -40.44 4.35 18.41
N ARG A 624 -40.67 3.19 17.76
CA ARG A 624 -42.05 2.77 17.50
C ARG A 624 -42.74 2.67 18.87
N VAL A 625 -43.69 3.57 19.12
CA VAL A 625 -44.62 3.43 20.23
C VAL A 625 -45.26 2.05 20.06
N PRO A 626 -45.16 1.11 21.04
CA PRO A 626 -45.91 -0.13 20.95
C PRO A 626 -47.39 0.24 20.89
N GLY A 627 -48.01 -0.11 19.75
CA GLY A 627 -49.44 0.03 19.61
C GLY A 627 -50.15 -0.72 20.74
N SER A 628 -50.99 -0.03 21.48
CA SER A 628 -51.91 -0.56 22.47
C SER A 628 -52.63 -1.76 21.88
N SER A 629 -52.32 -2.94 22.41
CA SER A 629 -53.15 -4.12 22.22
C SER A 629 -54.49 -3.84 22.93
N ALA A 630 -55.50 -3.52 22.16
CA ALA A 630 -56.86 -3.56 22.63
C ALA A 630 -57.18 -4.99 23.06
N SER A 631 -57.38 -5.16 24.35
CA SER A 631 -58.10 -6.25 24.93
C SER A 631 -59.51 -6.34 24.34
N GLN A 632 -59.88 -7.46 23.76
CA GLN A 632 -61.28 -7.96 23.79
C GLN A 632 -61.31 -9.47 23.55
N GLY A 633 -61.93 -10.12 24.52
CA GLY A 633 -62.83 -11.22 24.44
C GLY A 633 -62.28 -12.62 24.33
#